data_d4118f3e15d4bab8189217ceba45ca55
#
_entry.id   d4118f3e15d4bab8189217ceba45ca55
#
_cell.length_a   1.000
_cell.length_b   1.000
_cell.length_c   1.000
_cell.angle_alpha   90.00
_cell.angle_beta   90.00
_cell.angle_gamma   90.00
#
_symmetry.space_group_name_H-M   'P 1'
#
loop_
_entity.id
_entity.type
_entity.pdbx_description
1 polymer ?
#
loop_
_entity_poly.entity_id
_entity_poly.type
_entity_poly.pdbx_seq_one_letter_code
_entity_poly.pdbx_strand_id
1 'polypeptide(L)'
;MYRPRLIPVLLLKDNGLVKSMKFKNHKYIGDPLNAVRIFNELMADEIIFLDIEATKKGNLINIDLVKEIGEEANMPFGVGGGIKTLNDIQKLIQAGAEKVVICSEGINRPEFIREASENFGASTISVCIDFGKSFFGGMKIFSQSGKKTHSISPIDFAKKMEDLGAGEIILQSIEFDGMMTGYNRELSRIIAESVTIPVTILGGAGSLEDIKSVHKDFIFNGYAAGSIFVYQGSHRGVLINYPDVEIKNNLFNIHN
;
A
#
# COMPACT_ATOMS: atom_id res chain seq x y z
N MET A 1 -24.23 -3.68 -1.30
CA MET A 1 -23.51 -2.85 -0.30
C MET A 1 -22.03 -2.85 -0.67
N TYR A 2 -21.33 -1.70 -0.60
CA TYR A 2 -19.89 -1.63 -0.93
C TYR A 2 -19.09 -2.33 0.18
N ARG A 3 -18.25 -3.29 -0.18
CA ARG A 3 -17.34 -3.96 0.74
C ARG A 3 -15.95 -3.36 0.62
N PRO A 4 -15.32 -2.95 1.72
CA PRO A 4 -13.92 -2.55 1.69
C PRO A 4 -13.02 -3.70 1.21
N ARG A 5 -11.91 -3.33 0.56
CA ARG A 5 -10.94 -4.32 0.06
C ARG A 5 -9.98 -4.72 1.17
N LEU A 6 -9.62 -5.99 1.23
CA LEU A 6 -8.46 -6.47 1.98
C LEU A 6 -7.28 -6.60 1.01
N ILE A 7 -6.19 -5.89 1.28
CA ILE A 7 -5.12 -5.71 0.30
C ILE A 7 -3.79 -6.22 0.88
N PRO A 8 -3.30 -7.40 0.46
CA PRO A 8 -1.93 -7.80 0.72
C PRO A 8 -0.94 -6.82 0.10
N VAL A 9 -0.02 -6.28 0.92
CA VAL A 9 1.09 -5.44 0.46
C VAL A 9 2.40 -6.18 0.61
N LEU A 10 3.05 -6.43 -0.51
CA LEU A 10 4.27 -7.19 -0.64
C LEU A 10 5.43 -6.27 -1.01
N LEU A 11 6.47 -6.28 -0.19
CA LEU A 11 7.68 -5.49 -0.42
C LEU A 11 8.66 -6.27 -1.27
N LEU A 12 9.16 -5.65 -2.32
CA LEU A 12 10.21 -6.19 -3.19
C LEU A 12 11.57 -5.58 -2.82
N LYS A 13 12.55 -6.44 -2.77
CA LYS A 13 13.97 -6.10 -2.67
C LYS A 13 14.77 -7.12 -3.47
N ASP A 14 15.60 -6.63 -4.41
CA ASP A 14 16.40 -7.47 -5.30
C ASP A 14 15.55 -8.59 -5.97
N ASN A 15 14.34 -8.23 -6.45
CA ASN A 15 13.31 -9.10 -7.05
C ASN A 15 12.71 -10.18 -6.13
N GLY A 16 13.09 -10.25 -4.87
CA GLY A 16 12.52 -11.17 -3.89
C GLY A 16 11.56 -10.46 -2.92
N LEU A 17 10.63 -11.21 -2.34
CA LEU A 17 9.74 -10.68 -1.32
C LEU A 17 10.46 -10.55 0.02
N VAL A 18 10.26 -9.41 0.66
CA VAL A 18 10.77 -9.15 2.00
C VAL A 18 9.70 -8.60 2.94
N LYS A 19 9.91 -8.75 4.23
CA LYS A 19 9.15 -8.06 5.28
C LYS A 19 10.08 -7.20 6.10
N SER A 20 9.58 -6.05 6.53
CA SER A 20 10.28 -5.08 7.37
C SER A 20 9.63 -4.92 8.74
N MET A 21 10.34 -4.27 9.64
CA MET A 21 9.81 -3.69 10.88
C MET A 21 10.25 -2.23 10.94
N LYS A 22 9.29 -1.30 10.93
CA LYS A 22 9.54 0.15 10.93
C LYS A 22 10.51 0.56 9.79
N PHE A 23 10.28 0.00 8.59
CA PHE A 23 11.11 0.20 7.38
C PHE A 23 12.57 -0.26 7.53
N LYS A 24 12.85 -1.12 8.49
CA LYS A 24 14.18 -1.68 8.78
C LYS A 24 14.12 -3.21 8.88
N ASN A 25 15.30 -3.84 9.03
CA ASN A 25 15.40 -5.27 9.30
C ASN A 25 14.66 -6.15 8.28
N HIS A 26 14.99 -5.96 7.00
CA HIS A 26 14.37 -6.71 5.91
C HIS A 26 14.72 -8.20 6.01
N LYS A 27 13.68 -9.03 6.10
CA LYS A 27 13.80 -10.51 6.10
C LYS A 27 13.17 -11.02 4.80
N TYR A 28 13.92 -11.85 4.06
CA TYR A 28 13.41 -12.55 2.89
C TYR A 28 12.29 -13.52 3.28
N ILE A 29 11.20 -13.54 2.50
CA ILE A 29 10.02 -14.36 2.77
C ILE A 29 9.56 -15.20 1.59
N GLY A 30 10.14 -15.04 0.41
CA GLY A 30 9.78 -15.90 -0.73
C GLY A 30 9.85 -15.22 -2.09
N ASP A 31 9.35 -15.94 -3.07
CA ASP A 31 9.26 -15.55 -4.46
C ASP A 31 7.93 -14.83 -4.75
N PRO A 32 7.91 -13.72 -5.52
CA PRO A 32 6.71 -12.97 -5.81
C PRO A 32 5.69 -13.73 -6.67
N LEU A 33 6.12 -14.52 -7.65
CA LEU A 33 5.20 -15.25 -8.53
C LEU A 33 4.49 -16.38 -7.78
N ASN A 34 5.22 -17.08 -6.90
CA ASN A 34 4.60 -18.07 -6.02
C ASN A 34 3.57 -17.43 -5.09
N ALA A 35 3.83 -16.22 -4.58
CA ALA A 35 2.87 -15.49 -3.77
C ALA A 35 1.61 -15.13 -4.58
N VAL A 36 1.76 -14.66 -5.82
CA VAL A 36 0.63 -14.35 -6.72
C VAL A 36 -0.25 -15.58 -6.91
N ARG A 37 0.35 -16.76 -7.22
CA ARG A 37 -0.39 -18.01 -7.41
C ARG A 37 -1.23 -18.37 -6.19
N ILE A 38 -0.64 -18.27 -5.01
CA ILE A 38 -1.37 -18.57 -3.76
C ILE A 38 -2.50 -17.57 -3.54
N PHE A 39 -2.27 -16.25 -3.76
CA PHE A 39 -3.33 -15.25 -3.62
C PHE A 39 -4.43 -15.36 -4.68
N ASN A 40 -4.12 -15.86 -5.89
CA ASN A 40 -5.12 -16.23 -6.89
C ASN A 40 -6.06 -17.32 -6.34
N GLU A 41 -5.49 -18.42 -5.84
CA GLU A 41 -6.26 -19.54 -5.26
C GLU A 41 -7.11 -19.09 -4.07
N LEU A 42 -6.60 -18.16 -3.26
CA LEU A 42 -7.30 -17.60 -2.10
C LEU A 42 -8.26 -16.46 -2.45
N MET A 43 -8.41 -16.10 -3.73
CA MET A 43 -9.33 -15.06 -4.23
C MET A 43 -9.12 -13.71 -3.51
N ALA A 44 -7.88 -13.24 -3.48
CA ALA A 44 -7.56 -11.93 -2.92
C ALA A 44 -8.28 -10.79 -3.68
N ASP A 45 -8.74 -9.77 -2.96
CA ASP A 45 -9.50 -8.66 -3.55
C ASP A 45 -8.62 -7.76 -4.43
N GLU A 46 -7.39 -7.54 -4.05
CA GLU A 46 -6.36 -6.74 -4.71
C GLU A 46 -5.00 -7.08 -4.06
N ILE A 47 -3.89 -6.86 -4.76
CA ILE A 47 -2.54 -7.02 -4.22
C ILE A 47 -1.67 -5.82 -4.62
N ILE A 48 -0.75 -5.38 -3.76
CA ILE A 48 0.17 -4.29 -4.07
C ILE A 48 1.62 -4.76 -3.90
N PHE A 49 2.46 -4.48 -4.91
CA PHE A 49 3.90 -4.71 -4.87
C PHE A 49 4.65 -3.39 -4.78
N LEU A 50 5.55 -3.25 -3.81
CA LEU A 50 6.34 -2.04 -3.61
C LEU A 50 7.83 -2.38 -3.62
N ASP A 51 8.57 -1.91 -4.63
CA ASP A 51 10.03 -1.98 -4.62
C ASP A 51 10.60 -0.89 -3.71
N ILE A 52 11.10 -1.31 -2.55
CA ILE A 52 11.58 -0.41 -1.49
C ILE A 52 12.99 0.14 -1.73
N GLU A 53 13.69 -0.34 -2.76
CA GLU A 53 15.03 0.12 -3.12
C GLU A 53 15.06 0.93 -4.43
N ALA A 54 14.06 0.81 -5.28
CA ALA A 54 14.01 1.44 -6.60
C ALA A 54 14.29 2.95 -6.55
N THR A 55 13.59 3.69 -5.70
CA THR A 55 13.81 5.14 -5.55
C THR A 55 15.24 5.47 -5.09
N LYS A 56 15.81 4.68 -4.18
CA LYS A 56 17.16 4.87 -3.66
C LYS A 56 18.23 4.58 -4.71
N LYS A 57 18.01 3.54 -5.52
CA LYS A 57 18.89 3.16 -6.62
C LYS A 57 18.71 4.04 -7.86
N GLY A 58 17.71 4.92 -7.89
CA GLY A 58 17.36 5.77 -9.03
C GLY A 58 16.67 5.01 -10.17
N ASN A 59 16.24 3.78 -9.95
CA ASN A 59 15.62 2.90 -10.93
C ASN A 59 14.10 2.88 -10.77
N LEU A 60 13.40 2.42 -11.80
CA LEU A 60 12.02 1.96 -11.71
C LEU A 60 11.99 0.52 -11.18
N ILE A 61 10.89 0.11 -10.53
CA ILE A 61 10.59 -1.31 -10.26
C ILE A 61 10.83 -2.15 -11.52
N ASN A 62 11.31 -3.36 -11.36
CA ASN A 62 11.66 -4.23 -12.49
C ASN A 62 10.41 -4.53 -13.35
N ILE A 63 10.41 -4.00 -14.58
CA ILE A 63 9.29 -4.12 -15.52
C ILE A 63 9.06 -5.58 -15.96
N ASP A 64 10.12 -6.36 -16.14
CA ASP A 64 9.99 -7.76 -16.55
C ASP A 64 9.28 -8.57 -15.45
N LEU A 65 9.65 -8.32 -14.19
CA LEU A 65 8.93 -8.93 -13.05
C LEU A 65 7.47 -8.48 -12.98
N VAL A 66 7.17 -7.18 -13.23
CA VAL A 66 5.78 -6.68 -13.25
C VAL A 66 4.99 -7.36 -14.37
N LYS A 67 5.60 -7.60 -15.53
CA LYS A 67 4.97 -8.32 -16.64
C LYS A 67 4.68 -9.78 -16.27
N GLU A 68 5.64 -10.48 -15.66
CA GLU A 68 5.44 -11.86 -15.17
C GLU A 68 4.30 -11.93 -14.12
N ILE A 69 4.24 -10.93 -13.22
CA ILE A 69 3.12 -10.80 -12.27
C ILE A 69 1.80 -10.59 -13.01
N GLY A 70 1.76 -9.70 -14.02
CA GLY A 70 0.57 -9.42 -14.82
C GLY A 70 0.08 -10.61 -15.64
N GLU A 71 0.99 -11.46 -16.12
CA GLU A 71 0.64 -12.70 -16.81
C GLU A 71 0.04 -13.77 -15.87
N GLU A 72 0.41 -13.73 -14.58
CA GLU A 72 -0.03 -14.71 -13.59
C GLU A 72 -1.25 -14.24 -12.76
N ALA A 73 -1.41 -12.94 -12.52
CA ALA A 73 -2.41 -12.40 -11.59
C ALA A 73 -3.84 -12.49 -12.16
N ASN A 74 -4.76 -13.06 -11.39
CA ASN A 74 -6.20 -13.10 -11.69
C ASN A 74 -7.00 -12.07 -10.88
N MET A 75 -6.33 -11.29 -10.01
CA MET A 75 -6.91 -10.18 -9.25
C MET A 75 -6.25 -8.87 -9.66
N PRO A 76 -6.93 -7.72 -9.45
CA PRO A 76 -6.30 -6.42 -9.63
C PRO A 76 -5.01 -6.28 -8.84
N PHE A 77 -3.98 -5.68 -9.45
CA PHE A 77 -2.76 -5.41 -8.72
C PHE A 77 -2.20 -4.01 -8.97
N GLY A 78 -1.63 -3.46 -7.91
CA GLY A 78 -0.93 -2.18 -7.92
C GLY A 78 0.58 -2.36 -7.78
N VAL A 79 1.35 -1.46 -8.37
CA VAL A 79 2.81 -1.48 -8.27
C VAL A 79 3.38 -0.10 -7.93
N GLY A 80 4.43 -0.08 -7.12
CA GLY A 80 5.15 1.13 -6.76
C GLY A 80 6.65 0.89 -6.64
N GLY A 81 7.41 1.97 -6.81
CA GLY A 81 8.86 1.94 -6.69
C GLY A 81 9.56 2.69 -7.83
N GLY A 82 10.10 3.87 -7.51
CA GLY A 82 10.92 4.66 -8.41
C GLY A 82 10.20 5.35 -9.58
N ILE A 83 8.88 5.42 -9.60
CA ILE A 83 8.06 6.06 -10.62
C ILE A 83 8.31 7.57 -10.63
N LYS A 84 8.73 8.14 -11.78
CA LYS A 84 9.10 9.56 -11.92
C LYS A 84 8.58 10.22 -13.20
N THR A 85 8.20 9.45 -14.20
CA THR A 85 7.78 9.96 -15.51
C THR A 85 6.49 9.30 -15.97
N LEU A 86 5.75 9.97 -16.88
CA LEU A 86 4.57 9.39 -17.52
C LEU A 86 4.91 8.10 -18.29
N ASN A 87 6.10 8.04 -18.87
CA ASN A 87 6.59 6.85 -19.56
C ASN A 87 6.80 5.66 -18.60
N ASP A 88 7.19 5.91 -17.35
CA ASP A 88 7.27 4.85 -16.32
C ASP A 88 5.87 4.29 -16.04
N ILE A 89 4.89 5.16 -15.86
CA ILE A 89 3.48 4.75 -15.63
C ILE A 89 2.98 3.94 -16.83
N GLN A 90 3.19 4.45 -18.05
CA GLN A 90 2.77 3.75 -19.26
C GLN A 90 3.35 2.35 -19.38
N LYS A 91 4.65 2.18 -19.08
CA LYS A 91 5.29 0.85 -19.09
C LYS A 91 4.68 -0.10 -18.04
N LEU A 92 4.36 0.40 -16.85
CA LEU A 92 3.77 -0.41 -15.79
C LEU A 92 2.34 -0.86 -16.15
N ILE A 93 1.53 0.02 -16.73
CA ILE A 93 0.19 -0.32 -17.22
C ILE A 93 0.27 -1.33 -18.38
N GLN A 94 1.18 -1.15 -19.32
CA GLN A 94 1.41 -2.09 -20.41
C GLN A 94 1.91 -3.46 -19.93
N ALA A 95 2.59 -3.50 -18.78
CA ALA A 95 3.00 -4.72 -18.10
C ALA A 95 1.87 -5.39 -17.29
N GLY A 96 0.65 -4.82 -17.30
CA GLY A 96 -0.54 -5.40 -16.69
C GLY A 96 -0.97 -4.77 -15.36
N ALA A 97 -0.21 -3.81 -14.81
CA ALA A 97 -0.61 -3.14 -13.56
C ALA A 97 -1.87 -2.28 -13.77
N GLU A 98 -2.87 -2.43 -12.90
CA GLU A 98 -4.08 -1.60 -12.94
C GLU A 98 -3.91 -0.29 -12.17
N LYS A 99 -3.02 -0.27 -11.18
CA LYS A 99 -2.71 0.90 -10.38
C LYS A 99 -1.22 1.12 -10.24
N VAL A 100 -0.83 2.38 -10.18
CA VAL A 100 0.52 2.79 -9.82
C VAL A 100 0.51 3.49 -8.48
N VAL A 101 1.45 3.12 -7.59
CA VAL A 101 1.57 3.68 -6.24
C VAL A 101 2.76 4.63 -6.21
N ILE A 102 2.46 5.93 -6.12
CA ILE A 102 3.46 7.01 -6.13
C ILE A 102 3.63 7.54 -4.71
N CYS A 103 4.87 7.54 -4.18
CA CYS A 103 5.18 8.12 -2.88
C CYS A 103 6.14 9.30 -3.02
N SER A 104 7.43 9.04 -3.19
CA SER A 104 8.49 10.05 -3.14
C SER A 104 8.36 11.14 -4.22
N GLU A 105 7.96 10.78 -5.42
CA GLU A 105 7.81 11.75 -6.51
C GLU A 105 6.61 12.68 -6.30
N GLY A 106 5.51 12.20 -5.73
CA GLY A 106 4.38 13.04 -5.35
C GLY A 106 4.75 14.10 -4.32
N ILE A 107 5.75 13.85 -3.47
CA ILE A 107 6.27 14.83 -2.52
C ILE A 107 7.25 15.80 -3.19
N ASN A 108 8.15 15.29 -4.04
CA ASN A 108 9.19 16.09 -4.68
C ASN A 108 8.65 16.99 -5.79
N ARG A 109 7.70 16.48 -6.58
CA ARG A 109 7.05 17.15 -7.71
C ARG A 109 5.55 16.88 -7.69
N PRO A 110 4.79 17.55 -6.81
CA PRO A 110 3.35 17.31 -6.66
C PRO A 110 2.55 17.39 -7.97
N GLU A 111 2.90 18.31 -8.86
CA GLU A 111 2.23 18.48 -10.17
C GLU A 111 2.32 17.23 -11.05
N PHE A 112 3.26 16.32 -10.78
CA PHE A 112 3.32 15.03 -11.46
C PHE A 112 2.05 14.18 -11.25
N ILE A 113 1.38 14.33 -10.11
CA ILE A 113 0.12 13.63 -9.83
C ILE A 113 -0.97 14.12 -10.79
N ARG A 114 -1.03 15.45 -11.06
CA ARG A 114 -1.97 16.00 -12.03
C ARG A 114 -1.67 15.50 -13.44
N GLU A 115 -0.42 15.63 -13.88
CA GLU A 115 0.00 15.12 -15.18
C GLU A 115 -0.36 13.63 -15.36
N ALA A 116 -0.12 12.83 -14.32
CA ALA A 116 -0.41 11.39 -14.34
C ALA A 116 -1.93 11.11 -14.39
N SER A 117 -2.73 11.79 -13.57
CA SER A 117 -4.18 11.57 -13.53
C SER A 117 -4.89 12.04 -14.81
N GLU A 118 -4.42 13.13 -15.42
CA GLU A 118 -4.95 13.62 -16.71
C GLU A 118 -4.64 12.66 -17.87
N ASN A 119 -3.49 11.98 -17.83
CA ASN A 119 -3.07 11.07 -18.90
C ASN A 119 -3.63 9.64 -18.74
N PHE A 120 -3.74 9.14 -17.51
CA PHE A 120 -4.06 7.73 -17.24
C PHE A 120 -5.36 7.52 -16.47
N GLY A 121 -6.03 8.59 -16.06
CA GLY A 121 -7.22 8.55 -15.23
C GLY A 121 -6.91 8.47 -13.73
N ALA A 122 -7.70 9.16 -12.92
CA ALA A 122 -7.50 9.22 -11.46
C ALA A 122 -7.47 7.82 -10.82
N SER A 123 -8.35 6.89 -11.24
CA SER A 123 -8.43 5.53 -10.68
C SER A 123 -7.15 4.72 -10.78
N THR A 124 -6.26 5.07 -11.72
CA THR A 124 -4.96 4.43 -11.91
C THR A 124 -3.90 4.96 -10.94
N ILE A 125 -4.11 6.16 -10.38
CA ILE A 125 -3.10 6.89 -9.59
C ILE A 125 -3.42 6.79 -8.10
N SER A 126 -2.66 5.99 -7.37
CA SER A 126 -2.69 5.93 -5.92
C SER A 126 -1.47 6.65 -5.33
N VAL A 127 -1.68 7.49 -4.33
CA VAL A 127 -0.59 8.18 -3.64
C VAL A 127 -0.37 7.57 -2.26
N CYS A 128 0.84 7.03 -2.03
CA CYS A 128 1.22 6.52 -0.72
C CYS A 128 1.83 7.63 0.13
N ILE A 129 1.28 7.83 1.32
CA ILE A 129 1.74 8.79 2.32
C ILE A 129 2.39 8.02 3.47
N ASP A 130 3.73 7.96 3.45
CA ASP A 130 4.50 7.44 4.58
C ASP A 130 4.50 8.50 5.68
N PHE A 131 3.90 8.22 6.83
CA PHE A 131 3.84 9.15 7.94
C PHE A 131 4.34 8.54 9.25
N GLY A 132 4.81 9.41 10.15
CA GLY A 132 5.32 9.01 11.46
C GLY A 132 5.70 10.22 12.32
N LYS A 133 6.11 9.99 13.56
CA LYS A 133 6.63 11.03 14.46
C LYS A 133 8.03 11.46 14.03
N SER A 134 8.27 12.77 13.98
CA SER A 134 9.60 13.28 13.77
C SER A 134 10.41 13.29 15.08
N PHE A 135 11.74 13.42 14.97
CA PHE A 135 12.64 13.48 16.13
C PHE A 135 12.30 14.63 17.09
N PHE A 136 11.84 15.76 16.57
CA PHE A 136 11.44 16.94 17.36
C PHE A 136 9.96 16.94 17.75
N GLY A 137 9.27 15.82 17.63
CA GLY A 137 7.83 15.70 17.86
C GLY A 137 7.00 16.14 16.64
N GLY A 138 5.69 15.93 16.73
CA GLY A 138 4.75 16.18 15.63
C GLY A 138 4.78 15.12 14.54
N MET A 139 3.65 14.99 13.85
CA MET A 139 3.50 14.06 12.76
C MET A 139 3.99 14.68 11.45
N LYS A 140 4.79 13.94 10.71
CA LYS A 140 5.42 14.37 9.45
C LYS A 140 5.23 13.30 8.39
N ILE A 141 5.36 13.71 7.13
CA ILE A 141 5.49 12.77 6.02
C ILE A 141 6.96 12.50 5.70
N PHE A 142 7.19 11.34 5.14
CA PHE A 142 8.51 10.84 4.82
C PHE A 142 8.59 10.39 3.36
N SER A 143 9.80 10.39 2.83
CA SER A 143 10.13 9.80 1.53
C SER A 143 11.40 8.95 1.62
N GLN A 144 11.76 8.29 0.51
CA GLN A 144 12.96 7.46 0.42
C GLN A 144 12.99 6.36 1.51
N SER A 145 11.90 5.64 1.67
CA SER A 145 11.75 4.58 2.68
C SER A 145 12.01 5.10 4.11
N GLY A 146 11.38 6.22 4.46
CA GLY A 146 11.43 6.81 5.80
C GLY A 146 12.71 7.59 6.14
N LYS A 147 13.60 7.85 5.16
CA LYS A 147 14.89 8.51 5.42
C LYS A 147 14.84 10.03 5.36
N LYS A 148 13.96 10.60 4.54
CA LYS A 148 13.83 12.04 4.37
C LYS A 148 12.50 12.51 4.94
N THR A 149 12.55 13.44 5.89
CA THR A 149 11.38 14.08 6.52
C THR A 149 11.01 15.34 5.75
N HIS A 150 9.71 15.65 5.66
CA HIS A 150 9.19 16.85 5.02
C HIS A 150 8.35 17.68 6.00
N SER A 151 8.31 19.01 5.79
CA SER A 151 7.64 19.95 6.69
C SER A 151 6.12 19.96 6.57
N ILE A 152 5.59 19.58 5.40
CA ILE A 152 4.14 19.53 5.16
C ILE A 152 3.47 18.50 6.08
N SER A 153 2.29 18.82 6.60
CA SER A 153 1.53 17.89 7.42
C SER A 153 0.92 16.76 6.57
N PRO A 154 0.68 15.57 7.14
CA PRO A 154 -0.01 14.49 6.41
C PRO A 154 -1.40 14.89 5.89
N ILE A 155 -2.13 15.73 6.64
CA ILE A 155 -3.47 16.21 6.26
C ILE A 155 -3.39 17.14 5.05
N ASP A 156 -2.52 18.17 5.12
CA ASP A 156 -2.38 19.14 4.02
C ASP A 156 -1.85 18.46 2.76
N PHE A 157 -0.98 17.46 2.92
CA PHE A 157 -0.48 16.70 1.78
C PHE A 157 -1.58 15.83 1.15
N ALA A 158 -2.41 15.16 1.96
CA ALA A 158 -3.52 14.37 1.44
C ALA A 158 -4.50 15.22 0.62
N LYS A 159 -4.92 16.39 1.15
CA LYS A 159 -5.77 17.35 0.42
C LYS A 159 -5.11 17.81 -0.88
N LYS A 160 -3.82 18.14 -0.83
CA LYS A 160 -3.09 18.55 -2.03
C LYS A 160 -3.05 17.44 -3.09
N MET A 161 -2.91 16.17 -2.69
CA MET A 161 -2.92 15.05 -3.65
C MET A 161 -4.30 14.86 -4.26
N GLU A 162 -5.37 15.01 -3.48
CA GLU A 162 -6.75 15.00 -3.99
C GLU A 162 -6.98 16.13 -4.99
N ASP A 163 -6.61 17.38 -4.67
CA ASP A 163 -6.73 18.54 -5.56
C ASP A 163 -5.95 18.38 -6.87
N LEU A 164 -4.88 17.57 -6.84
CA LEU A 164 -4.07 17.23 -8.01
C LEU A 164 -4.58 15.99 -8.76
N GLY A 165 -5.71 15.41 -8.35
CA GLY A 165 -6.39 14.34 -9.08
C GLY A 165 -5.93 12.92 -8.72
N ALA A 166 -5.31 12.71 -7.57
CA ALA A 166 -5.11 11.35 -7.06
C ALA A 166 -6.46 10.63 -6.90
N GLY A 167 -6.54 9.37 -7.30
CA GLY A 167 -7.78 8.59 -7.18
C GLY A 167 -7.87 7.79 -5.89
N GLU A 168 -6.76 7.62 -5.17
CA GLU A 168 -6.71 6.93 -3.88
C GLU A 168 -5.52 7.41 -3.06
N ILE A 169 -5.71 7.51 -1.75
CA ILE A 169 -4.64 7.72 -0.77
C ILE A 169 -4.37 6.41 -0.01
N ILE A 170 -3.11 6.00 0.06
CA ILE A 170 -2.66 4.89 0.90
C ILE A 170 -1.89 5.47 2.08
N LEU A 171 -2.40 5.30 3.30
CA LEU A 171 -1.81 5.82 4.52
C LEU A 171 -0.91 4.79 5.18
N GLN A 172 0.41 4.93 5.04
CA GLN A 172 1.40 4.02 5.61
C GLN A 172 1.99 4.57 6.90
N SER A 173 1.66 3.96 8.04
CA SER A 173 2.27 4.32 9.32
C SER A 173 3.60 3.61 9.51
N ILE A 174 4.70 4.38 9.52
CA ILE A 174 6.07 3.84 9.69
C ILE A 174 6.26 3.22 11.08
N GLU A 175 5.72 3.85 12.12
CA GLU A 175 5.88 3.38 13.51
C GLU A 175 5.24 2.01 13.75
N PHE A 176 4.17 1.71 13.02
CA PHE A 176 3.40 0.48 13.14
C PHE A 176 3.80 -0.58 12.10
N ASP A 177 4.59 -0.21 11.07
CA ASP A 177 4.99 -1.14 10.03
C ASP A 177 5.64 -2.41 10.60
N GLY A 178 5.08 -3.57 10.27
CA GLY A 178 5.55 -4.89 10.69
C GLY A 178 5.42 -5.20 12.19
N MET A 179 4.87 -4.28 13.00
CA MET A 179 4.76 -4.45 14.45
C MET A 179 3.67 -5.43 14.86
N MET A 180 2.59 -5.57 14.06
CA MET A 180 1.45 -6.44 14.36
C MET A 180 0.74 -6.07 15.68
N THR A 181 0.58 -4.76 15.94
CA THR A 181 -0.04 -4.20 17.15
C THR A 181 -1.28 -3.35 16.85
N GLY A 182 -1.84 -3.50 15.66
CA GLY A 182 -2.95 -2.71 15.14
C GLY A 182 -2.49 -1.48 14.34
N TYR A 183 -3.45 -0.83 13.67
CA TYR A 183 -3.21 0.37 12.86
C TYR A 183 -3.09 1.64 13.72
N ASN A 184 -2.49 2.69 13.15
CA ASN A 184 -2.57 4.05 13.70
C ASN A 184 -3.96 4.63 13.40
N ARG A 185 -4.94 4.37 14.28
CA ARG A 185 -6.37 4.67 14.05
C ARG A 185 -6.66 6.16 14.01
N GLU A 186 -6.19 6.88 15.00
CA GLU A 186 -6.54 8.29 15.23
C GLU A 186 -6.13 9.16 14.06
N LEU A 187 -4.84 9.16 13.71
CA LEU A 187 -4.34 10.01 12.63
C LEU A 187 -4.87 9.56 11.26
N SER A 188 -4.95 8.24 11.03
CA SER A 188 -5.49 7.73 9.75
C SER A 188 -6.94 8.17 9.55
N ARG A 189 -7.75 8.17 10.61
CA ARG A 189 -9.13 8.68 10.59
C ARG A 189 -9.17 10.17 10.26
N ILE A 190 -8.38 11.00 10.98
CA ILE A 190 -8.34 12.45 10.75
C ILE A 190 -7.97 12.78 9.30
N ILE A 191 -6.98 12.06 8.73
CA ILE A 191 -6.58 12.26 7.34
C ILE A 191 -7.72 11.82 6.41
N ALA A 192 -8.33 10.65 6.65
CA ALA A 192 -9.42 10.14 5.81
C ALA A 192 -10.66 11.05 5.83
N GLU A 193 -10.99 11.65 6.97
CA GLU A 193 -12.07 12.63 7.09
C GLU A 193 -11.77 13.96 6.40
N SER A 194 -10.51 14.23 6.03
CA SER A 194 -10.09 15.48 5.40
C SER A 194 -10.16 15.47 3.87
N VAL A 195 -10.40 14.31 3.25
CA VAL A 195 -10.49 14.09 1.80
C VAL A 195 -11.76 13.35 1.43
N THR A 196 -12.17 13.41 0.16
CA THR A 196 -13.37 12.74 -0.36
C THR A 196 -13.05 11.50 -1.19
N ILE A 197 -11.81 11.39 -1.68
CA ILE A 197 -11.34 10.25 -2.45
C ILE A 197 -11.12 9.01 -1.54
N PRO A 198 -11.13 7.80 -2.11
CA PRO A 198 -10.85 6.58 -1.39
C PRO A 198 -9.56 6.62 -0.57
N VAL A 199 -9.65 6.11 0.67
CA VAL A 199 -8.50 5.99 1.56
C VAL A 199 -8.31 4.54 1.97
N THR A 200 -7.09 4.04 1.79
CA THR A 200 -6.62 2.74 2.26
C THR A 200 -5.62 2.92 3.39
N ILE A 201 -5.84 2.22 4.51
CA ILE A 201 -4.95 2.27 5.69
C ILE A 201 -3.96 1.10 5.63
N LEU A 202 -2.69 1.37 5.92
CA LEU A 202 -1.59 0.40 5.86
C LEU A 202 -0.64 0.56 7.05
N GLY A 203 -0.10 -0.56 7.51
CA GLY A 203 0.91 -0.64 8.57
C GLY A 203 0.34 -0.88 9.95
N GLY A 204 0.65 -2.07 10.50
CA GLY A 204 0.38 -2.41 11.88
C GLY A 204 -0.55 -3.58 12.13
N ALA A 205 -1.46 -3.93 11.22
CA ALA A 205 -2.37 -5.05 11.43
C ALA A 205 -1.64 -6.35 11.79
N GLY A 206 -2.01 -6.96 12.88
CA GLY A 206 -1.51 -8.23 13.38
C GLY A 206 -2.54 -9.36 13.32
N SER A 207 -3.81 -9.00 13.13
CA SER A 207 -4.92 -9.94 13.05
C SER A 207 -6.10 -9.36 12.26
N LEU A 208 -7.05 -10.21 11.86
CA LEU A 208 -8.31 -9.75 11.28
C LEU A 208 -9.16 -8.98 12.30
N GLU A 209 -9.00 -9.25 13.60
CA GLU A 209 -9.70 -8.50 14.64
C GLU A 209 -9.23 -7.05 14.74
N ASP A 210 -7.96 -6.76 14.43
CA ASP A 210 -7.47 -5.37 14.32
C ASP A 210 -8.22 -4.62 13.20
N ILE A 211 -8.43 -5.29 12.06
CA ILE A 211 -9.18 -4.74 10.92
C ILE A 211 -10.64 -4.49 11.33
N LYS A 212 -11.28 -5.50 11.92
CA LYS A 212 -12.67 -5.43 12.39
C LYS A 212 -12.88 -4.31 13.39
N SER A 213 -11.97 -4.17 14.33
CA SER A 213 -12.02 -3.14 15.36
C SER A 213 -11.92 -1.73 14.75
N VAL A 214 -11.02 -1.52 13.78
CA VAL A 214 -10.92 -0.23 13.07
C VAL A 214 -12.17 0.03 12.23
N HIS A 215 -12.68 -0.99 11.54
CA HIS A 215 -13.87 -0.86 10.70
C HIS A 215 -15.12 -0.46 11.47
N LYS A 216 -15.25 -0.88 12.73
CA LYS A 216 -16.35 -0.46 13.62
C LYS A 216 -16.27 1.02 13.97
N ASP A 217 -15.05 1.56 14.13
CA ASP A 217 -14.84 2.94 14.54
C ASP A 217 -14.92 3.89 13.34
N PHE A 218 -14.38 3.47 12.19
CA PHE A 218 -14.35 4.25 10.95
C PHE A 218 -14.19 3.34 9.73
N ILE A 219 -14.94 3.63 8.68
CA ILE A 219 -14.94 2.84 7.44
C ILE A 219 -13.92 3.40 6.46
N PHE A 220 -12.82 2.68 6.24
CA PHE A 220 -11.89 2.92 5.15
C PHE A 220 -12.31 2.15 3.89
N ASN A 221 -11.87 2.63 2.72
CA ASN A 221 -12.14 1.96 1.44
C ASN A 221 -11.27 0.71 1.21
N GLY A 222 -10.11 0.66 1.88
CA GLY A 222 -9.21 -0.49 1.87
C GLY A 222 -8.48 -0.67 3.21
N TYR A 223 -8.27 -1.93 3.56
CA TYR A 223 -7.45 -2.36 4.70
C TYR A 223 -6.27 -3.13 4.16
N ALA A 224 -5.14 -2.45 4.08
CA ALA A 224 -3.92 -3.02 3.54
C ALA A 224 -3.00 -3.52 4.67
N ALA A 225 -2.40 -4.66 4.46
CA ALA A 225 -1.49 -5.26 5.41
C ALA A 225 -0.45 -6.14 4.72
N GLY A 226 0.70 -6.28 5.35
CA GLY A 226 1.70 -7.22 4.89
C GLY A 226 1.80 -8.45 5.79
N SER A 227 2.07 -8.22 7.08
CA SER A 227 2.46 -9.29 8.00
C SER A 227 1.39 -10.35 8.23
N ILE A 228 0.13 -9.96 8.39
CA ILE A 228 -0.96 -10.92 8.64
C ILE A 228 -1.22 -11.87 7.48
N PHE A 229 -0.87 -11.48 6.26
CA PHE A 229 -1.08 -12.29 5.06
C PHE A 229 0.12 -13.19 4.69
N VAL A 230 1.26 -13.02 5.36
CA VAL A 230 2.49 -13.78 5.06
C VAL A 230 3.08 -14.49 6.26
N TYR A 231 2.63 -14.18 7.47
CA TYR A 231 3.10 -14.84 8.69
C TYR A 231 1.98 -15.58 9.42
N GLN A 232 2.31 -16.74 9.99
CA GLN A 232 1.42 -17.49 10.85
C GLN A 232 2.13 -17.93 12.13
N GLY A 233 1.33 -17.96 13.22
CA GLY A 233 1.77 -18.41 14.54
C GLY A 233 2.71 -17.44 15.27
N SER A 234 2.99 -17.73 16.54
CA SER A 234 3.83 -16.91 17.43
C SER A 234 5.27 -16.77 16.95
N HIS A 235 5.79 -17.76 16.23
CA HIS A 235 7.13 -17.75 15.68
C HIS A 235 7.25 -17.08 14.32
N ARG A 236 6.15 -16.47 13.81
CA ARG A 236 6.11 -15.81 12.51
C ARG A 236 6.66 -16.71 11.38
N GLY A 237 6.19 -17.95 11.30
CA GLY A 237 6.47 -18.84 10.17
C GLY A 237 5.93 -18.25 8.89
N VAL A 238 6.69 -18.32 7.80
CA VAL A 238 6.21 -17.81 6.50
C VAL A 238 5.17 -18.78 5.96
N LEU A 239 3.94 -18.33 5.89
CA LEU A 239 2.81 -19.03 5.30
C LEU A 239 1.82 -18.01 4.77
N ILE A 240 1.72 -17.91 3.45
CA ILE A 240 0.75 -17.02 2.81
C ILE A 240 -0.65 -17.51 3.14
N ASN A 241 -1.49 -16.60 3.62
CA ASN A 241 -2.87 -16.84 3.98
C ASN A 241 -3.74 -15.63 3.64
N TYR A 242 -5.03 -15.87 3.42
CA TYR A 242 -5.99 -14.82 3.13
C TYR A 242 -7.38 -15.31 3.54
N PRO A 243 -8.25 -14.48 4.11
CA PRO A 243 -9.59 -14.90 4.55
C PRO A 243 -10.49 -15.19 3.35
N ASP A 244 -11.30 -16.25 3.45
CA ASP A 244 -12.32 -16.56 2.49
C ASP A 244 -13.46 -15.52 2.45
N VAL A 245 -14.39 -15.69 1.51
CA VAL A 245 -15.50 -14.75 1.29
C VAL A 245 -16.40 -14.65 2.52
N GLU A 246 -16.66 -15.76 3.21
CA GLU A 246 -17.54 -15.80 4.39
C GLU A 246 -16.89 -15.04 5.55
N ILE A 247 -15.62 -15.28 5.81
CA ILE A 247 -14.84 -14.55 6.83
C ILE A 247 -14.81 -13.04 6.50
N LYS A 248 -14.58 -12.67 5.23
CA LYS A 248 -14.59 -11.26 4.79
C LYS A 248 -15.97 -10.60 4.99
N ASN A 249 -17.05 -11.28 4.67
CA ASN A 249 -18.41 -10.77 4.87
C ASN A 249 -18.71 -10.57 6.36
N ASN A 250 -18.35 -11.53 7.20
CA ASN A 250 -18.49 -11.43 8.65
C ASN A 250 -17.62 -10.32 9.25
N LEU A 251 -16.42 -10.10 8.69
CA LEU A 251 -15.49 -9.05 9.13
C LEU A 251 -16.12 -7.65 8.96
N PHE A 252 -16.83 -7.43 7.85
CA PHE A 252 -17.42 -6.14 7.50
C PHE A 252 -18.93 -6.04 7.75
N ASN A 253 -19.52 -7.01 8.47
CA ASN A 253 -20.96 -7.10 8.77
C ASN A 253 -21.86 -7.01 7.52
N ILE A 254 -21.43 -7.62 6.43
CA ILE A 254 -22.22 -7.72 5.21
C ILE A 254 -23.05 -9.00 5.32
N HIS A 255 -24.33 -8.83 5.66
CA HIS A 255 -25.30 -9.91 5.64
C HIS A 255 -25.95 -9.98 4.26
N ASN A 256 -25.91 -11.14 3.62
CA ASN A 256 -26.61 -11.43 2.37
C ASN A 256 -28.13 -11.50 2.59
#